data_867aaeb2c7dc2fe9d12f23e076b75027
#
_entry.id   867aaeb2c7dc2fe9d12f23e076b75027
#
_cell.length_a   1.000
_cell.length_b   1.000
_cell.length_c   1.000
_cell.angle_alpha   90.00
_cell.angle_beta   90.00
_cell.angle_gamma   90.00
#
_symmetry.space_group_name_H-M   'P 1'
#
loop_
_entity.id
_entity.type
_entity.pdbx_description
1 polymer ?
#
loop_
_entity_poly.entity_id
_entity_poly.type
_entity_poly.pdbx_seq_one_letter_code
_entity_poly.pdbx_strand_id
1 'polypeptide(L)'
;MTLADFAYAQARLQAQHGRRPDDAAWQLLAASRSAAEAIAQARGGPLGDWLQGLDERADAQAIERHLQRRWQQRVEAVARWLPARWHAALRQFGRLPLLAVAAGAGDDAGAVLAAWQADWQRALPADARPLRQALPLPAQWLLPRLAGRADGRAEATTAATQQRLQRLARRHPGSAVAVFAHLALQALALERLRGDLVVRALFAAPELP
;
A
#
# COMPACT_ATOMS: atom_id res chain seq x y z
N MET A 1 -11.23 -25.04 1.21
CA MET A 1 -10.30 -24.18 0.45
C MET A 1 -9.24 -25.08 -0.13
N THR A 2 -9.19 -25.25 -1.43
CA THR A 2 -8.23 -26.12 -2.08
C THR A 2 -6.97 -25.31 -2.44
N LEU A 3 -5.80 -25.93 -2.39
CA LEU A 3 -4.53 -25.34 -2.85
C LEU A 3 -4.63 -24.82 -4.30
N ALA A 4 -5.47 -25.48 -5.12
CA ALA A 4 -5.73 -25.10 -6.50
C ALA A 4 -6.37 -23.70 -6.64
N ASP A 5 -7.21 -23.27 -5.66
CA ASP A 5 -7.89 -21.96 -5.69
C ASP A 5 -6.90 -20.78 -5.68
N PHE A 6 -5.70 -20.98 -5.16
CA PHE A 6 -4.68 -19.91 -5.01
C PHE A 6 -3.38 -20.21 -5.77
N ALA A 7 -3.29 -21.30 -6.52
CA ALA A 7 -2.05 -21.66 -7.22
C ALA A 7 -1.62 -20.57 -8.21
N TYR A 8 -2.57 -20.03 -8.99
CA TYR A 8 -2.29 -18.95 -9.93
C TYR A 8 -1.85 -17.66 -9.18
N ALA A 9 -2.58 -17.29 -8.12
CA ALA A 9 -2.21 -16.14 -7.29
C ALA A 9 -0.80 -16.30 -6.72
N GLN A 10 -0.45 -17.50 -6.23
CA GLN A 10 0.88 -17.79 -5.69
C GLN A 10 1.99 -17.60 -6.73
N ALA A 11 1.79 -18.11 -7.95
CA ALA A 11 2.76 -17.94 -9.04
C ALA A 11 2.97 -16.45 -9.36
N ARG A 12 1.87 -15.66 -9.41
CA ARG A 12 1.94 -14.21 -9.65
C ARG A 12 2.64 -13.47 -8.51
N LEU A 13 2.40 -13.83 -7.26
CA LEU A 13 3.06 -13.26 -6.09
C LEU A 13 4.57 -13.54 -6.12
N GLN A 14 4.98 -14.75 -6.48
CA GLN A 14 6.40 -15.12 -6.59
C GLN A 14 7.08 -14.30 -7.69
N ALA A 15 6.45 -14.15 -8.86
CA ALA A 15 6.98 -13.34 -9.96
C ALA A 15 7.16 -11.85 -9.58
N GLN A 16 6.36 -11.33 -8.65
CA GLN A 16 6.46 -9.95 -8.17
C GLN A 16 7.39 -9.78 -6.96
N HIS A 17 7.83 -10.87 -6.34
CA HIS A 17 8.63 -10.79 -5.11
C HIS A 17 9.97 -10.08 -5.33
N GLY A 18 10.62 -10.30 -6.46
CA GLY A 18 11.89 -9.66 -6.83
C GLY A 18 11.78 -8.21 -7.30
N ARG A 19 10.55 -7.67 -7.44
CA ARG A 19 10.31 -6.29 -7.90
C ARG A 19 9.99 -5.31 -6.77
N ARG A 20 10.23 -5.70 -5.53
CA ARG A 20 9.98 -4.80 -4.40
C ARG A 20 11.09 -3.77 -4.28
N PRO A 21 10.76 -2.51 -3.97
CA PRO A 21 11.77 -1.52 -3.66
C PRO A 21 12.56 -1.96 -2.42
N ASP A 22 13.86 -1.99 -2.55
CA ASP A 22 14.83 -2.20 -1.49
C ASP A 22 15.24 -0.87 -0.83
N ASP A 23 16.11 -0.93 0.15
CA ASP A 23 16.57 0.26 0.84
C ASP A 23 17.37 1.20 -0.09
N ALA A 24 18.06 0.67 -1.10
CA ALA A 24 18.80 1.47 -2.07
C ALA A 24 17.85 2.31 -2.94
N ALA A 25 16.71 1.72 -3.39
CA ALA A 25 15.68 2.45 -4.13
C ALA A 25 15.07 3.59 -3.29
N TRP A 26 14.85 3.36 -2.00
CA TRP A 26 14.35 4.39 -1.09
C TRP A 26 15.37 5.47 -0.77
N GLN A 27 16.65 5.12 -0.63
CA GLN A 27 17.74 6.09 -0.43
C GLN A 27 17.91 6.98 -1.66
N LEU A 28 17.84 6.40 -2.86
CA LEU A 28 17.90 7.14 -4.10
C LEU A 28 16.75 8.17 -4.19
N LEU A 29 15.53 7.75 -3.86
CA LEU A 29 14.38 8.65 -3.81
C LEU A 29 14.59 9.77 -2.76
N ALA A 30 15.09 9.42 -1.57
CA ALA A 30 15.33 10.38 -0.49
C ALA A 30 16.41 11.42 -0.84
N ALA A 31 17.39 11.07 -1.68
CA ALA A 31 18.45 11.96 -2.14
C ALA A 31 17.98 13.02 -3.16
N SER A 32 16.82 12.83 -3.78
CA SER A 32 16.27 13.77 -4.77
C SER A 32 15.88 15.08 -4.11
N ARG A 33 16.15 16.19 -4.78
CA ARG A 33 15.89 17.55 -4.28
C ARG A 33 14.48 18.06 -4.60
N SER A 34 13.86 17.54 -5.66
CA SER A 34 12.53 17.93 -6.12
C SER A 34 11.65 16.73 -6.41
N ALA A 35 10.33 16.96 -6.53
CA ALA A 35 9.40 15.92 -6.96
C ALA A 35 9.71 15.43 -8.38
N ALA A 36 10.07 16.35 -9.29
CA ALA A 36 10.44 16.03 -10.67
C ALA A 36 11.63 15.07 -10.74
N GLU A 37 12.70 15.39 -10.01
CA GLU A 37 13.89 14.54 -9.94
C GLU A 37 13.58 13.17 -9.33
N ALA A 38 12.80 13.14 -8.24
CA ALA A 38 12.38 11.91 -7.60
C ALA A 38 11.56 11.01 -8.54
N ILE A 39 10.62 11.58 -9.31
CA ILE A 39 9.82 10.85 -10.30
C ILE A 39 10.72 10.32 -11.42
N ALA A 40 11.61 11.14 -11.97
CA ALA A 40 12.51 10.73 -13.03
C ALA A 40 13.43 9.57 -12.61
N GLN A 41 14.06 9.69 -11.44
CA GLN A 41 14.97 8.66 -10.91
C GLN A 41 14.24 7.36 -10.58
N ALA A 42 13.09 7.43 -9.91
CA ALA A 42 12.35 6.26 -9.47
C ALA A 42 11.66 5.51 -10.62
N ARG A 43 11.43 6.17 -11.77
CA ARG A 43 10.76 5.58 -12.95
C ARG A 43 11.52 4.40 -13.54
N GLY A 44 12.85 4.41 -13.52
CA GLY A 44 13.72 3.33 -14.01
C GLY A 44 13.88 2.16 -13.05
N GLY A 45 13.36 2.27 -11.82
CA GLY A 45 13.57 1.30 -10.73
C GLY A 45 12.32 0.52 -10.32
N PRO A 46 12.40 -0.15 -9.15
CA PRO A 46 11.29 -0.94 -8.61
C PRO A 46 10.02 -0.13 -8.29
N LEU A 47 10.13 1.20 -8.18
CA LEU A 47 9.01 2.11 -7.99
C LEU A 47 8.37 2.58 -9.31
N GLY A 48 9.00 2.26 -10.46
CA GLY A 48 8.56 2.72 -11.78
C GLY A 48 7.13 2.32 -12.14
N ASP A 49 6.68 1.14 -11.73
CA ASP A 49 5.30 0.69 -11.93
C ASP A 49 4.27 1.66 -11.32
N TRP A 50 4.61 2.34 -10.21
CA TRP A 50 3.74 3.34 -9.58
C TRP A 50 3.72 4.67 -10.33
N LEU A 51 4.83 5.01 -11.01
CA LEU A 51 5.07 6.32 -11.62
C LEU A 51 4.87 6.33 -13.13
N GLN A 52 4.58 5.18 -13.73
CA GLN A 52 4.35 5.08 -15.18
C GLN A 52 3.19 5.98 -15.61
N GLY A 53 3.45 6.92 -16.51
CA GLY A 53 2.46 7.89 -17.02
C GLY A 53 2.20 9.09 -16.09
N LEU A 54 2.96 9.25 -15.02
CA LEU A 54 2.96 10.46 -14.20
C LEU A 54 3.90 11.49 -14.83
N ASP A 55 3.42 12.72 -15.00
CA ASP A 55 4.26 13.85 -15.44
C ASP A 55 5.26 14.24 -14.33
N GLU A 56 6.48 14.58 -14.69
CA GLU A 56 7.51 15.05 -13.75
C GLU A 56 7.16 16.41 -13.13
N ARG A 57 6.38 17.22 -13.85
CA ARG A 57 5.87 18.50 -13.38
C ARG A 57 4.51 18.41 -12.67
N ALA A 58 4.06 17.20 -12.34
CA ALA A 58 2.79 16.99 -11.66
C ALA A 58 2.78 17.71 -10.31
N ASP A 59 1.72 18.44 -10.03
CA ASP A 59 1.47 19.01 -8.71
C ASP A 59 1.07 17.93 -7.70
N ALA A 60 1.02 18.29 -6.43
CA ALA A 60 0.67 17.38 -5.35
C ALA A 60 -0.69 16.67 -5.57
N GLN A 61 -1.68 17.38 -6.13
CA GLN A 61 -3.00 16.81 -6.39
C GLN A 61 -2.99 15.83 -7.57
N ALA A 62 -2.21 16.11 -8.62
CA ALA A 62 -2.04 15.21 -9.76
C ALA A 62 -1.31 13.93 -9.35
N ILE A 63 -0.26 14.04 -8.52
CA ILE A 63 0.47 12.92 -7.91
C ILE A 63 -0.50 12.04 -7.12
N GLU A 64 -1.29 12.64 -6.22
CA GLU A 64 -2.26 11.94 -5.38
C GLU A 64 -3.27 11.16 -6.24
N ARG A 65 -3.93 11.81 -7.19
CA ARG A 65 -4.90 11.18 -8.10
C ARG A 65 -4.27 10.05 -8.93
N HIS A 66 -3.01 10.24 -9.37
CA HIS A 66 -2.30 9.22 -10.14
C HIS A 66 -2.03 7.98 -9.30
N LEU A 67 -1.47 8.15 -8.10
CA LEU A 67 -1.15 7.03 -7.20
C LEU A 67 -2.40 6.28 -6.74
N GLN A 68 -3.51 6.98 -6.49
CA GLN A 68 -4.81 6.36 -6.19
C GLN A 68 -5.32 5.48 -7.34
N ARG A 69 -5.27 5.98 -8.59
CA ARG A 69 -5.65 5.17 -9.77
C ARG A 69 -4.76 3.94 -9.92
N ARG A 70 -3.44 4.09 -9.76
CA ARG A 70 -2.49 2.97 -9.83
C ARG A 70 -2.77 1.92 -8.76
N TRP A 71 -3.09 2.36 -7.54
CA TRP A 71 -3.48 1.47 -6.46
C TRP A 71 -4.73 0.67 -6.79
N GLN A 72 -5.80 1.33 -7.26
CA GLN A 72 -7.03 0.64 -7.64
C GLN A 72 -6.81 -0.37 -8.76
N GLN A 73 -6.06 -0.01 -9.80
CA GLN A 73 -5.66 -0.94 -10.86
C GLN A 73 -4.92 -2.16 -10.31
N ARG A 74 -4.06 -1.97 -9.32
CA ARG A 74 -3.33 -3.06 -8.64
C ARG A 74 -4.28 -3.98 -7.88
N VAL A 75 -5.21 -3.43 -7.11
CA VAL A 75 -6.21 -4.22 -6.38
C VAL A 75 -7.09 -5.03 -7.34
N GLU A 76 -7.53 -4.42 -8.45
CA GLU A 76 -8.31 -5.11 -9.48
C GLU A 76 -7.50 -6.21 -10.18
N ALA A 77 -6.23 -5.96 -10.46
CA ALA A 77 -5.35 -6.99 -11.02
C ALA A 77 -5.23 -8.20 -10.08
N VAL A 78 -5.08 -7.95 -8.78
CA VAL A 78 -5.03 -9.02 -7.75
C VAL A 78 -6.39 -9.72 -7.62
N ALA A 79 -7.51 -9.00 -7.75
CA ALA A 79 -8.83 -9.59 -7.70
C ALA A 79 -9.02 -10.67 -8.77
N ARG A 80 -8.45 -10.47 -9.96
CA ARG A 80 -8.49 -11.46 -11.06
C ARG A 80 -7.72 -12.76 -10.76
N TRP A 81 -6.85 -12.76 -9.75
CA TRP A 81 -6.11 -13.95 -9.34
C TRP A 81 -6.86 -14.82 -8.34
N LEU A 82 -7.96 -14.31 -7.80
CA LEU A 82 -8.69 -14.93 -6.70
C LEU A 82 -10.11 -15.34 -7.11
N PRO A 83 -10.66 -16.38 -6.46
CA PRO A 83 -12.07 -16.73 -6.63
C PRO A 83 -12.99 -15.56 -6.29
N ALA A 84 -14.13 -15.46 -6.99
CA ALA A 84 -15.08 -14.33 -6.89
C ALA A 84 -15.54 -14.03 -5.45
N ARG A 85 -15.64 -15.05 -4.59
CA ARG A 85 -16.02 -14.89 -3.16
C ARG A 85 -15.07 -13.97 -2.36
N TRP A 86 -13.83 -13.73 -2.86
CA TRP A 86 -12.85 -12.85 -2.23
C TRP A 86 -12.88 -11.42 -2.75
N HIS A 87 -13.59 -11.15 -3.86
CA HIS A 87 -13.55 -9.84 -4.52
C HIS A 87 -14.13 -8.73 -3.64
N ALA A 88 -15.17 -9.00 -2.85
CA ALA A 88 -15.74 -8.01 -1.93
C ALA A 88 -14.71 -7.59 -0.86
N ALA A 89 -14.04 -8.56 -0.25
CA ALA A 89 -12.99 -8.29 0.74
C ALA A 89 -11.80 -7.53 0.13
N LEU A 90 -11.39 -7.88 -1.11
CA LEU A 90 -10.33 -7.16 -1.81
C LEU A 90 -10.68 -5.71 -2.10
N ARG A 91 -11.88 -5.45 -2.62
CA ARG A 91 -12.35 -4.07 -2.87
C ARG A 91 -12.38 -3.25 -1.58
N GLN A 92 -12.85 -3.85 -0.48
CA GLN A 92 -12.85 -3.17 0.82
C GLN A 92 -11.42 -2.93 1.32
N PHE A 93 -10.51 -3.90 1.16
CA PHE A 93 -9.09 -3.72 1.48
C PHE A 93 -8.44 -2.62 0.64
N GLY A 94 -8.83 -2.52 -0.63
CA GLY A 94 -8.36 -1.49 -1.55
C GLY A 94 -8.68 -0.05 -1.12
N ARG A 95 -9.65 0.15 -0.21
CA ARG A 95 -9.98 1.47 0.37
C ARG A 95 -9.00 1.90 1.47
N LEU A 96 -8.16 0.99 1.96
CA LEU A 96 -7.31 1.21 3.11
C LEU A 96 -6.36 2.42 3.01
N PRO A 97 -5.57 2.62 1.92
CA PRO A 97 -4.73 3.80 1.78
C PRO A 97 -5.53 5.12 1.69
N LEU A 98 -6.80 5.05 1.24
CA LEU A 98 -7.65 6.23 1.11
C LEU A 98 -8.19 6.72 2.45
N LEU A 99 -8.18 5.87 3.48
CA LEU A 99 -8.63 6.23 4.83
C LEU A 99 -7.72 7.29 5.45
N ALA A 100 -6.44 7.29 5.11
CA ALA A 100 -5.48 8.30 5.57
C ALA A 100 -5.88 9.71 5.11
N VAL A 101 -6.43 9.83 3.90
CA VAL A 101 -6.91 11.09 3.32
C VAL A 101 -8.23 11.51 3.97
N ALA A 102 -9.15 10.56 4.18
CA ALA A 102 -10.46 10.84 4.77
C ALA A 102 -10.34 11.28 6.25
N ALA A 103 -9.46 10.67 7.02
CA ALA A 103 -9.26 11.00 8.44
C ALA A 103 -8.52 12.32 8.67
N GLY A 104 -7.77 12.83 7.68
CA GLY A 104 -7.10 14.14 7.76
C GLY A 104 -8.07 15.34 7.74
N ALA A 105 -9.35 15.12 7.44
CA ALA A 105 -10.37 16.18 7.31
C ALA A 105 -11.08 16.54 8.63
N GLY A 106 -10.66 16.04 9.78
CA GLY A 106 -11.20 16.44 11.09
C GLY A 106 -12.11 15.41 11.76
N ASP A 107 -12.34 14.25 11.16
CA ASP A 107 -13.09 13.16 11.77
C ASP A 107 -12.22 12.37 12.75
N ASP A 108 -12.86 11.72 13.73
CA ASP A 108 -12.19 10.75 14.60
C ASP A 108 -11.60 9.61 13.77
N ALA A 109 -10.30 9.68 13.53
CA ALA A 109 -9.55 8.68 12.76
C ALA A 109 -9.77 7.25 13.30
N GLY A 110 -10.00 7.12 14.59
CA GLY A 110 -10.33 5.85 15.24
C GLY A 110 -11.68 5.32 14.80
N ALA A 111 -12.70 6.17 14.71
CA ALA A 111 -14.04 5.79 14.28
C ALA A 111 -14.07 5.38 12.79
N VAL A 112 -13.40 6.15 11.92
CA VAL A 112 -13.28 5.84 10.48
C VAL A 112 -12.63 4.48 10.28
N LEU A 113 -11.58 4.21 11.03
CA LEU A 113 -10.86 2.94 10.94
C LEU A 113 -11.67 1.77 11.49
N ALA A 114 -12.38 1.96 12.62
CA ALA A 114 -13.25 0.95 13.19
C ALA A 114 -14.41 0.59 12.23
N ALA A 115 -15.02 1.59 11.59
CA ALA A 115 -16.05 1.39 10.58
C ALA A 115 -15.50 0.60 9.38
N TRP A 116 -14.36 1.01 8.83
CA TRP A 116 -13.72 0.28 7.73
C TRP A 116 -13.43 -1.18 8.10
N GLN A 117 -12.93 -1.41 9.32
CA GLN A 117 -12.64 -2.74 9.83
C GLN A 117 -13.89 -3.62 9.91
N ALA A 118 -14.99 -3.09 10.44
CA ALA A 118 -16.26 -3.80 10.52
C ALA A 118 -16.76 -4.18 9.12
N ASP A 119 -16.64 -3.27 8.15
CA ASP A 119 -17.00 -3.52 6.75
C ASP A 119 -16.13 -4.60 6.12
N TRP A 120 -14.81 -4.55 6.37
CA TRP A 120 -13.90 -5.56 5.85
C TRP A 120 -14.20 -6.94 6.44
N GLN A 121 -14.45 -7.02 7.75
CA GLN A 121 -14.82 -8.28 8.41
C GLN A 121 -16.13 -8.86 7.84
N ARG A 122 -17.12 -8.02 7.52
CA ARG A 122 -18.38 -8.44 6.88
C ARG A 122 -18.16 -8.91 5.43
N ALA A 123 -17.22 -8.30 4.72
CA ALA A 123 -16.89 -8.66 3.34
C ALA A 123 -16.07 -9.96 3.21
N LEU A 124 -15.51 -10.46 4.31
CA LEU A 124 -14.72 -11.70 4.30
C LEU A 124 -15.61 -12.93 4.12
N PRO A 125 -15.24 -13.90 3.26
CA PRO A 125 -15.99 -15.13 3.12
C PRO A 125 -15.95 -15.99 4.41
N ALA A 126 -16.86 -16.94 4.54
CA ALA A 126 -17.01 -17.77 5.74
C ALA A 126 -15.72 -18.56 6.08
N ASP A 127 -14.97 -18.99 5.05
CA ASP A 127 -13.72 -19.74 5.18
C ASP A 127 -12.48 -18.86 5.44
N ALA A 128 -12.66 -17.57 5.72
CA ALA A 128 -11.57 -16.60 5.95
C ALA A 128 -10.97 -16.65 7.37
N ARG A 129 -11.32 -17.64 8.21
CA ARG A 129 -10.80 -17.76 9.58
C ARG A 129 -9.27 -17.66 9.66
N PRO A 130 -8.48 -18.34 8.80
CA PRO A 130 -7.03 -18.22 8.83
C PRO A 130 -6.54 -16.79 8.59
N LEU A 131 -7.20 -16.04 7.68
CA LEU A 131 -6.86 -14.65 7.39
C LEU A 131 -7.18 -13.74 8.59
N ARG A 132 -8.35 -13.91 9.22
CA ARG A 132 -8.73 -13.13 10.42
C ARG A 132 -7.74 -13.32 11.58
N GLN A 133 -7.21 -14.54 11.73
CA GLN A 133 -6.25 -14.85 12.79
C GLN A 133 -4.82 -14.38 12.46
N ALA A 134 -4.37 -14.55 11.23
CA ALA A 134 -3.00 -14.27 10.82
C ALA A 134 -2.73 -12.79 10.55
N LEU A 135 -3.70 -12.07 9.99
CA LEU A 135 -3.60 -10.65 9.68
C LEU A 135 -4.40 -9.82 10.71
N PRO A 136 -3.85 -9.64 11.92
CA PRO A 136 -4.47 -8.71 12.85
C PRO A 136 -4.38 -7.33 12.22
N LEU A 137 -5.49 -6.80 12.01
CA LEU A 137 -5.89 -5.46 11.58
C LEU A 137 -4.82 -4.51 11.04
N PRO A 138 -5.04 -4.07 9.82
CA PRO A 138 -4.29 -2.94 9.24
C PRO A 138 -4.27 -1.68 10.12
N ALA A 139 -5.17 -1.60 11.08
CA ALA A 139 -5.35 -0.52 12.02
C ALA A 139 -4.06 -0.06 12.73
N GLN A 140 -3.27 -1.02 13.19
CA GLN A 140 -2.10 -0.70 14.02
C GLN A 140 -0.97 0.02 13.28
N TRP A 141 -0.88 -0.13 11.96
CA TRP A 141 0.15 0.54 11.18
C TRP A 141 -0.34 1.82 10.45
N LEU A 142 -1.66 1.97 10.29
CA LEU A 142 -2.27 3.20 9.77
C LEU A 142 -2.45 4.27 10.84
N LEU A 143 -2.86 3.90 12.07
CA LEU A 143 -3.12 4.84 13.15
C LEU A 143 -1.98 5.82 13.44
N PRO A 144 -0.69 5.42 13.51
CA PRO A 144 0.38 6.37 13.76
C PRO A 144 0.52 7.43 12.65
N ARG A 145 0.21 7.07 11.40
CA ARG A 145 0.26 7.98 10.25
C ARG A 145 -0.95 8.91 10.20
N LEU A 146 -2.15 8.40 10.53
CA LEU A 146 -3.36 9.20 10.64
C LEU A 146 -3.27 10.24 11.76
N ALA A 147 -2.52 9.95 12.84
CA ALA A 147 -2.29 10.85 13.96
C ALA A 147 -1.22 11.93 13.70
N GLY A 148 -0.66 12.02 12.49
CA GLY A 148 0.35 13.03 12.13
C GLY A 148 1.68 12.89 12.88
N ARG A 149 1.90 11.79 13.58
CA ARG A 149 3.13 11.54 14.35
C ARG A 149 4.19 10.92 13.45
N ALA A 150 4.90 11.75 12.71
CA ALA A 150 6.14 11.39 12.02
C ALA A 150 7.32 11.44 13.01
N ASP A 151 7.32 10.57 14.01
CA ASP A 151 8.45 10.38 14.90
C ASP A 151 9.18 9.08 14.54
N GLY A 152 10.44 8.93 14.96
CA GLY A 152 11.24 7.73 14.71
C GLY A 152 10.58 6.43 15.20
N ARG A 153 9.60 6.53 16.08
CA ARG A 153 8.78 5.43 16.57
C ARG A 153 7.78 4.94 15.50
N ALA A 154 7.27 5.83 14.66
CA ALA A 154 6.39 5.46 13.54
C ALA A 154 7.17 4.70 12.44
N GLU A 155 8.42 5.06 12.18
CA GLU A 155 9.29 4.36 11.24
C GLU A 155 9.64 2.95 11.74
N ALA A 156 10.05 2.81 13.00
CA ALA A 156 10.34 1.53 13.62
C ALA A 156 9.10 0.59 13.59
N THR A 157 7.91 1.14 13.86
CA THR A 157 6.64 0.40 13.79
C THR A 157 6.34 -0.04 12.35
N THR A 158 6.65 0.79 11.35
CA THR A 158 6.46 0.47 9.94
C THR A 158 7.39 -0.67 9.50
N ALA A 159 8.67 -0.61 9.88
CA ALA A 159 9.65 -1.66 9.56
C ALA A 159 9.27 -3.00 10.22
N ALA A 160 8.86 -3.00 11.49
CA ALA A 160 8.40 -4.18 12.19
C ALA A 160 7.14 -4.79 11.52
N THR A 161 6.19 -3.94 11.10
CA THR A 161 5.00 -4.35 10.38
C THR A 161 5.36 -4.96 9.03
N GLN A 162 6.26 -4.34 8.28
CA GLN A 162 6.74 -4.85 7.00
C GLN A 162 7.38 -6.23 7.15
N GLN A 163 8.26 -6.43 8.14
CA GLN A 163 8.87 -7.72 8.43
C GLN A 163 7.84 -8.77 8.81
N ARG A 164 6.83 -8.40 9.60
CA ARG A 164 5.73 -9.30 9.97
C ARG A 164 4.93 -9.74 8.74
N LEU A 165 4.54 -8.82 7.88
CA LEU A 165 3.81 -9.12 6.64
C LEU A 165 4.63 -10.01 5.70
N GLN A 166 5.92 -9.78 5.57
CA GLN A 166 6.82 -10.65 4.80
C GLN A 166 6.88 -12.07 5.37
N ARG A 167 6.96 -12.20 6.69
CA ARG A 167 6.92 -13.51 7.36
C ARG A 167 5.59 -14.22 7.13
N LEU A 168 4.46 -13.50 7.21
CA LEU A 168 3.14 -14.05 6.95
C LEU A 168 3.01 -14.55 5.50
N ALA A 169 3.43 -13.76 4.52
CA ALA A 169 3.42 -14.16 3.11
C ALA A 169 4.22 -15.45 2.86
N ARG A 170 5.37 -15.59 3.53
CA ARG A 170 6.22 -16.79 3.43
C ARG A 170 5.67 -18.02 4.17
N ARG A 171 5.00 -17.81 5.31
CA ARG A 171 4.45 -18.91 6.12
C ARG A 171 3.15 -19.50 5.58
N HIS A 172 2.43 -18.76 4.76
CA HIS A 172 1.12 -19.14 4.24
C HIS A 172 1.06 -19.14 2.70
N PRO A 173 1.98 -19.84 2.02
CA PRO A 173 1.98 -19.89 0.55
C PRO A 173 0.65 -20.48 0.05
N GLY A 174 0.19 -20.04 -1.13
CA GLY A 174 -1.03 -20.57 -1.73
C GLY A 174 -2.30 -20.30 -0.91
N SER A 175 -2.36 -19.19 -0.19
CA SER A 175 -3.50 -18.83 0.65
C SER A 175 -3.89 -17.36 0.52
N ALA A 176 -5.11 -17.03 0.96
CA ALA A 176 -5.57 -15.64 1.05
C ALA A 176 -4.63 -14.80 1.95
N VAL A 177 -4.05 -15.39 3.00
CA VAL A 177 -3.12 -14.70 3.90
C VAL A 177 -1.93 -14.14 3.12
N ALA A 178 -1.33 -14.92 2.22
CA ALA A 178 -0.21 -14.46 1.39
C ALA A 178 -0.62 -13.30 0.48
N VAL A 179 -1.82 -13.38 -0.14
CA VAL A 179 -2.33 -12.34 -1.04
C VAL A 179 -2.58 -11.03 -0.30
N PHE A 180 -3.28 -11.07 0.83
CA PHE A 180 -3.57 -9.86 1.62
C PHE A 180 -2.31 -9.29 2.28
N ALA A 181 -1.36 -10.13 2.72
CA ALA A 181 -0.07 -9.67 3.20
C ALA A 181 0.74 -8.97 2.09
N HIS A 182 0.68 -9.50 0.85
CA HIS A 182 1.29 -8.83 -0.30
C HIS A 182 0.67 -7.46 -0.58
N LEU A 183 -0.67 -7.37 -0.62
CA LEU A 183 -1.35 -6.09 -0.82
C LEU A 183 -1.04 -5.10 0.31
N ALA A 184 -0.96 -5.56 1.56
CA ALA A 184 -0.56 -4.70 2.68
C ALA A 184 0.86 -4.14 2.51
N LEU A 185 1.81 -4.96 2.03
CA LEU A 185 3.17 -4.50 1.71
C LEU A 185 3.18 -3.48 0.57
N GLN A 186 2.35 -3.67 -0.45
CA GLN A 186 2.20 -2.70 -1.54
C GLN A 186 1.58 -1.38 -1.04
N ALA A 187 0.58 -1.44 -0.16
CA ALA A 187 -0.02 -0.26 0.46
C ALA A 187 1.00 0.54 1.29
N LEU A 188 1.86 -0.14 2.07
CA LEU A 188 2.94 0.51 2.82
C LEU A 188 3.94 1.22 1.89
N ALA A 189 4.33 0.57 0.79
CA ALA A 189 5.22 1.17 -0.20
C ALA A 189 4.56 2.39 -0.88
N LEU A 190 3.27 2.28 -1.23
CA LEU A 190 2.49 3.37 -1.80
C LEU A 190 2.43 4.58 -0.84
N GLU A 191 2.12 4.34 0.44
CA GLU A 191 2.02 5.41 1.45
C GLU A 191 3.35 6.13 1.66
N ARG A 192 4.46 5.38 1.67
CA ARG A 192 5.80 5.97 1.75
C ARG A 192 6.10 6.83 0.52
N LEU A 193 5.86 6.28 -0.68
CA LEU A 193 6.08 7.00 -1.95
C LEU A 193 5.20 8.25 -2.04
N ARG A 194 3.92 8.14 -1.69
CA ARG A 194 2.96 9.24 -1.66
C ARG A 194 3.44 10.35 -0.74
N GLY A 195 3.79 10.01 0.49
CA GLY A 195 4.25 10.98 1.48
C GLY A 195 5.50 11.74 0.99
N ASP A 196 6.46 11.03 0.42
CA ASP A 196 7.69 11.63 -0.08
C ASP A 196 7.44 12.58 -1.27
N LEU A 197 6.68 12.14 -2.27
CA LEU A 197 6.43 12.93 -3.48
C LEU A 197 5.51 14.14 -3.22
N VAL A 198 4.43 13.96 -2.43
CA VAL A 198 3.48 15.04 -2.13
C VAL A 198 4.15 16.13 -1.30
N VAL A 199 4.95 15.76 -0.29
CA VAL A 199 5.70 16.73 0.51
C VAL A 199 6.64 17.55 -0.38
N ARG A 200 7.41 16.90 -1.26
CA ARG A 200 8.31 17.60 -2.20
C ARG A 200 7.57 18.50 -3.16
N ALA A 201 6.39 18.10 -3.65
CA ALA A 201 5.59 18.91 -4.54
C ALA A 201 4.97 20.14 -3.85
N LEU A 202 4.62 20.02 -2.56
CA LEU A 202 4.05 21.12 -1.77
C LEU A 202 5.11 22.15 -1.35
N PHE A 203 6.34 21.70 -1.08
CA PHE A 203 7.45 22.53 -0.61
C PHE A 203 8.51 22.78 -1.67
N ALA A 204 8.19 22.51 -2.96
CA ALA A 204 9.04 22.93 -4.05
C ALA A 204 9.24 24.44 -3.96
N ALA A 205 10.50 24.89 -3.81
CA ALA A 205 10.81 26.30 -3.91
C ALA A 205 10.32 26.79 -5.28
N PRO A 206 9.65 27.95 -5.35
CA PRO A 206 9.30 28.53 -6.64
C PRO A 206 10.60 28.69 -7.43
N GLU A 207 10.65 28.13 -8.65
CA GLU A 207 11.74 28.40 -9.57
C GLU A 207 11.73 29.92 -9.78
N LEU A 208 12.72 30.60 -9.22
CA LEU A 208 12.95 32.01 -9.52
C LEU A 208 13.27 32.11 -11.02
N PRO A 209 12.58 32.97 -11.75
CA PRO A 209 12.78 33.18 -13.19
C PRO A 209 14.17 33.67 -13.51
#